data_e4cf4d896c4c0c661e2131aee4f8419e
#
_entry.id   e4cf4d896c4c0c661e2131aee4f8419e
#
_cell.length_a   1.000
_cell.length_b   1.000
_cell.length_c   1.000
_cell.angle_alpha   90.00
_cell.angle_beta   90.00
_cell.angle_gamma   90.00
#
_symmetry.space_group_name_H-M   'P 1'
#
loop_
_entity.id
_entity.type
_entity.pdbx_description
1 polymer ?
#
loop_
_entity_poly.entity_id
_entity_poly.type
_entity_poly.pdbx_seq_one_letter_code
_entity_poly.pdbx_strand_id
1 'polypeptide(L)'
;MVSSFKINTRKMKYQTFVIGTLFILLSSCSKEKVEEPKFNVSASSLTAKVGEEIAFQFSGNPDNITFYSGEDGKKYEYRNRTSLPGKLQIQFTSLVQWGTRSNLSLFVTTDIAGKIDASTVDKAKWTDITNRAVFSTGVDNTPSGVIDLSEFSDLGKPVNIAFKYTDVKSTTAQQNRWVIRTFNAGTVRNDVVTPLAVMADAGWVSVSVKNPTNVWTITAAQLLMYGGPIGADDNEDWVISKQLDPNFIKSDVGFVLKNISAPRNDFNYKYNKAGVYKASFLASNMIGKTSKEVVKELTITVTQ
;
A
#
# COMPACT_ATOMS: atom_id res chain seq x y z
N MET A 1 90.35 22.86 -11.84
CA MET A 1 89.14 23.65 -11.48
C MET A 1 88.09 22.71 -10.99
N VAL A 2 87.92 22.62 -9.67
CA VAL A 2 86.93 21.76 -9.04
C VAL A 2 85.80 22.66 -8.52
N SER A 3 84.61 22.58 -9.15
CA SER A 3 83.44 23.32 -8.75
C SER A 3 82.68 22.55 -7.68
N SER A 4 82.62 23.11 -6.48
CA SER A 4 81.95 22.58 -5.33
C SER A 4 80.43 22.90 -5.39
N PHE A 5 79.57 21.86 -5.47
CA PHE A 5 78.13 21.99 -5.48
C PHE A 5 77.63 21.99 -3.98
N LYS A 6 77.26 23.12 -3.45
CA LYS A 6 76.63 23.21 -2.12
C LYS A 6 75.14 22.87 -2.25
N ILE A 7 74.78 21.70 -1.78
CA ILE A 7 73.34 21.28 -1.62
C ILE A 7 72.74 22.07 -0.49
N ASN A 8 71.69 22.78 -0.76
CA ASN A 8 70.97 23.63 0.19
C ASN A 8 70.03 22.76 1.09
N THR A 9 70.57 22.36 2.23
CA THR A 9 69.93 21.46 3.25
C THR A 9 68.66 22.05 3.88
N ARG A 10 68.37 23.34 3.71
CA ARG A 10 67.17 23.95 4.32
C ARG A 10 65.84 23.55 3.59
N LYS A 11 65.87 23.35 2.29
CA LYS A 11 64.64 22.95 1.53
C LYS A 11 64.21 21.50 1.84
N MET A 12 65.13 20.62 2.19
CA MET A 12 64.83 19.22 2.49
C MET A 12 64.17 19.01 3.85
N LYS A 13 64.43 19.87 4.82
CA LYS A 13 63.77 19.78 6.15
C LYS A 13 62.30 20.16 6.12
N TYR A 14 61.89 21.08 5.28
CA TYR A 14 60.49 21.49 5.13
C TYR A 14 59.65 20.46 4.36
N GLN A 15 60.22 19.79 3.37
CA GLN A 15 59.52 18.74 2.63
C GLN A 15 59.25 17.51 3.48
N THR A 16 60.16 17.09 4.34
CA THR A 16 59.99 15.94 5.26
C THR A 16 58.96 16.25 6.34
N PHE A 17 58.90 17.51 6.82
CA PHE A 17 57.90 17.92 7.82
C PHE A 17 56.45 18.02 7.26
N VAL A 18 56.31 18.50 6.02
CA VAL A 18 54.99 18.59 5.34
C VAL A 18 54.44 17.21 4.98
N ILE A 19 55.29 16.25 4.57
CA ILE A 19 54.88 14.87 4.28
C ILE A 19 54.48 14.15 5.60
N GLY A 20 55.23 14.37 6.71
CA GLY A 20 54.86 13.81 7.99
C GLY A 20 53.54 14.33 8.58
N THR A 21 53.26 15.63 8.37
CA THR A 21 52.01 16.25 8.86
C THR A 21 50.80 15.86 8.01
N LEU A 22 51.01 15.60 6.71
CA LEU A 22 49.91 15.17 5.81
C LEU A 22 49.49 13.70 6.08
N PHE A 23 50.37 12.85 6.55
CA PHE A 23 50.09 11.45 6.88
C PHE A 23 49.29 11.27 8.20
N ILE A 24 49.34 12.24 9.10
CA ILE A 24 48.61 12.20 10.40
C ILE A 24 47.12 12.59 10.23
N LEU A 25 46.76 13.27 9.13
CA LEU A 25 45.39 13.70 8.85
C LEU A 25 44.50 12.61 8.19
N LEU A 26 45.04 11.45 7.82
CA LEU A 26 44.30 10.38 7.14
C LEU A 26 43.85 9.24 8.07
N SER A 27 44.10 9.31 9.37
CA SER A 27 43.81 8.21 10.28
C SER A 27 42.63 8.44 11.24
N SER A 28 41.73 9.39 10.97
CA SER A 28 40.56 9.64 11.83
C SER A 28 39.24 9.45 11.08
N CYS A 29 39.02 8.25 10.59
CA CYS A 29 37.68 7.77 10.29
C CYS A 29 37.45 6.44 11.03
N SER A 30 37.37 6.48 12.34
CA SER A 30 36.74 5.39 13.07
C SER A 30 35.26 5.43 12.72
N LYS A 31 34.75 4.43 11.97
CA LYS A 31 33.32 4.25 11.80
C LYS A 31 32.74 4.05 13.20
N GLU A 32 32.02 5.04 13.72
CA GLU A 32 31.26 4.89 14.94
C GLU A 32 30.40 3.65 14.82
N LYS A 33 30.58 2.71 15.76
CA LYS A 33 29.83 1.45 15.77
C LYS A 33 28.60 1.65 16.63
N VAL A 34 27.44 1.37 16.04
CA VAL A 34 26.18 1.39 16.80
C VAL A 34 26.25 0.32 17.90
N GLU A 35 26.11 0.72 19.14
CA GLU A 35 26.00 -0.19 20.27
C GLU A 35 24.58 -0.72 20.41
N GLU A 36 24.46 -1.98 20.84
CA GLU A 36 23.15 -2.57 21.14
C GLU A 36 22.50 -1.84 22.32
N PRO A 37 21.18 -1.51 22.24
CA PRO A 37 20.52 -0.79 23.32
C PRO A 37 20.53 -1.59 24.62
N LYS A 38 21.04 -0.99 25.70
CA LYS A 38 20.84 -1.49 27.06
C LYS A 38 19.46 -1.07 27.53
N PHE A 39 18.48 -1.95 27.36
CA PHE A 39 17.07 -1.65 27.64
C PHE A 39 16.38 -2.79 28.36
N ASN A 40 15.61 -2.46 29.40
CA ASN A 40 14.71 -3.41 30.04
C ASN A 40 13.38 -2.72 30.39
N VAL A 41 12.33 -3.53 30.60
CA VAL A 41 11.00 -3.07 30.96
C VAL A 41 10.41 -3.98 32.05
N SER A 42 9.74 -3.39 33.02
CA SER A 42 8.87 -4.07 33.97
C SER A 42 7.49 -3.42 33.98
N ALA A 43 6.48 -4.18 34.39
CA ALA A 43 5.11 -3.68 34.56
C ALA A 43 4.74 -3.68 36.06
N SER A 44 3.89 -2.74 36.47
CA SER A 44 3.32 -2.69 37.83
C SER A 44 2.50 -3.94 38.14
N SER A 45 1.84 -4.52 37.11
CA SER A 45 1.11 -5.79 37.17
C SER A 45 1.09 -6.45 35.79
N LEU A 46 1.10 -7.78 35.75
CA LEU A 46 0.84 -8.56 34.53
C LEU A 46 -0.63 -8.93 34.36
N THR A 47 -1.48 -8.55 35.34
CA THR A 47 -2.94 -8.71 35.29
C THR A 47 -3.61 -7.38 35.60
N ALA A 48 -4.70 -7.08 34.91
CA ALA A 48 -5.49 -5.86 35.11
C ALA A 48 -6.96 -6.12 34.76
N LYS A 49 -7.87 -5.25 35.19
CA LYS A 49 -9.23 -5.20 34.67
C LYS A 49 -9.33 -4.32 33.44
N VAL A 50 -10.38 -4.51 32.67
CA VAL A 50 -10.70 -3.61 31.55
C VAL A 50 -10.74 -2.16 32.02
N GLY A 51 -9.97 -1.28 31.36
CA GLY A 51 -9.86 0.14 31.69
C GLY A 51 -8.92 0.47 32.85
N GLU A 52 -8.38 -0.54 33.55
CA GLU A 52 -7.36 -0.33 34.57
C GLU A 52 -6.01 0.03 33.96
N GLU A 53 -5.29 0.95 34.60
CA GLU A 53 -4.00 1.45 34.14
C GLU A 53 -2.86 0.52 34.55
N ILE A 54 -2.04 0.14 33.59
CA ILE A 54 -0.79 -0.60 33.82
C ILE A 54 0.37 0.37 33.60
N ALA A 55 1.20 0.55 34.62
CA ALA A 55 2.42 1.34 34.54
C ALA A 55 3.60 0.46 34.14
N PHE A 56 4.27 0.83 33.06
CA PHE A 56 5.52 0.23 32.61
C PHE A 56 6.70 1.13 33.05
N GLN A 57 7.72 0.53 33.60
CA GLN A 57 8.96 1.21 34.01
C GLN A 57 10.11 0.75 33.12
N PHE A 58 10.89 1.71 32.63
CA PHE A 58 12.02 1.47 31.74
C PHE A 58 13.34 1.66 32.46
N SER A 59 14.32 0.82 32.12
CA SER A 59 15.71 1.02 32.49
C SER A 59 16.63 1.00 31.28
N GLY A 60 17.72 1.76 31.34
CA GLY A 60 18.55 2.06 30.19
C GLY A 60 18.09 3.33 29.47
N ASN A 61 18.82 3.74 28.42
CA ASN A 61 18.51 4.96 27.67
C ASN A 61 18.74 4.75 26.17
N PRO A 62 17.93 3.91 25.51
CA PRO A 62 18.01 3.74 24.06
C PRO A 62 17.60 5.04 23.34
N ASP A 63 18.03 5.22 22.10
CA ASP A 63 17.65 6.38 21.31
C ASP A 63 16.15 6.41 21.03
N ASN A 64 15.55 5.27 20.73
CA ASN A 64 14.12 5.17 20.40
C ASN A 64 13.46 4.03 21.18
N ILE A 65 12.16 4.20 21.49
CA ILE A 65 11.31 3.16 22.07
C ILE A 65 9.97 3.21 21.34
N THR A 66 9.55 2.06 20.80
CA THR A 66 8.22 1.86 20.20
C THR A 66 7.49 0.76 20.95
N PHE A 67 6.25 1.01 21.33
CA PHE A 67 5.39 0.08 22.04
C PHE A 67 4.34 -0.51 21.11
N TYR A 68 4.18 -1.82 21.15
CA TYR A 68 3.11 -2.58 20.52
C TYR A 68 2.26 -3.21 21.61
N SER A 69 0.99 -2.87 21.69
CA SER A 69 0.11 -3.33 22.77
C SER A 69 -0.27 -4.81 22.66
N GLY A 70 -0.14 -5.43 21.49
CA GLY A 70 -0.61 -6.79 21.22
C GLY A 70 -2.08 -6.86 20.81
N GLU A 71 -2.81 -5.74 20.82
CA GLU A 71 -4.17 -5.63 20.28
C GLU A 71 -4.16 -5.74 18.74
N ASP A 72 -5.32 -5.96 18.16
CA ASP A 72 -5.46 -6.03 16.69
C ASP A 72 -4.98 -4.72 16.03
N GLY A 73 -4.14 -4.86 15.00
CA GLY A 73 -3.45 -3.76 14.35
C GLY A 73 -2.26 -3.17 15.15
N LYS A 74 -1.90 -3.78 16.29
CA LYS A 74 -0.85 -3.33 17.21
C LYS A 74 0.05 -4.47 17.68
N LYS A 75 0.24 -5.52 16.88
CA LYS A 75 1.07 -6.69 17.20
C LYS A 75 2.46 -6.54 16.61
N TYR A 76 3.50 -6.68 17.42
CA TYR A 76 4.88 -6.56 16.97
C TYR A 76 5.26 -7.56 15.89
N GLU A 77 4.80 -8.81 15.98
CA GLU A 77 5.05 -9.85 14.98
C GLU A 77 4.51 -9.49 13.58
N TYR A 78 3.50 -8.61 13.50
CA TYR A 78 2.88 -8.19 12.24
C TYR A 78 3.32 -6.80 11.75
N ARG A 79 4.32 -6.18 12.38
CA ARG A 79 4.81 -4.85 12.01
C ARG A 79 5.35 -4.72 10.58
N ASN A 80 5.79 -5.83 10.01
CA ASN A 80 6.31 -5.90 8.64
C ASN A 80 5.38 -6.68 7.70
N ARG A 81 4.20 -7.12 8.19
CA ARG A 81 3.27 -7.88 7.37
C ARG A 81 2.55 -6.94 6.41
N THR A 82 2.74 -7.19 5.11
CA THR A 82 2.08 -6.42 4.03
C THR A 82 1.16 -7.28 3.19
N SER A 83 1.12 -8.60 3.45
CA SER A 83 0.30 -9.55 2.71
C SER A 83 -0.35 -10.56 3.65
N LEU A 84 -1.61 -10.86 3.38
CA LEU A 84 -2.40 -11.91 4.00
C LEU A 84 -3.42 -12.42 2.97
N PRO A 85 -3.52 -13.74 2.71
CA PRO A 85 -4.48 -14.29 1.76
C PRO A 85 -5.90 -13.79 2.01
N GLY A 86 -6.59 -13.42 0.94
CA GLY A 86 -7.97 -12.97 0.98
C GLY A 86 -8.64 -13.15 -0.37
N LYS A 87 -9.97 -13.32 -0.39
CA LYS A 87 -10.77 -13.55 -1.58
C LYS A 87 -11.29 -12.24 -2.13
N LEU A 88 -11.01 -11.96 -3.39
CA LEU A 88 -11.52 -10.76 -4.06
C LEU A 88 -13.00 -10.92 -4.38
N GLN A 89 -13.79 -9.89 -4.09
CA GLN A 89 -15.12 -9.71 -4.63
C GLN A 89 -15.35 -8.30 -5.14
N ILE A 90 -16.22 -8.15 -6.12
CA ILE A 90 -16.68 -6.85 -6.61
C ILE A 90 -18.19 -6.80 -6.70
N GLN A 91 -18.75 -5.59 -6.67
CA GLN A 91 -20.14 -5.30 -7.00
C GLN A 91 -20.27 -3.88 -7.54
N PHE A 92 -21.27 -3.67 -8.40
CA PHE A 92 -21.56 -2.35 -8.96
C PHE A 92 -23.06 -2.20 -9.22
N THR A 93 -23.50 -0.98 -9.53
CA THR A 93 -24.82 -0.74 -10.08
C THR A 93 -24.71 -0.05 -11.42
N SER A 94 -25.66 -0.33 -12.33
CA SER A 94 -25.63 0.16 -13.70
C SER A 94 -26.96 0.72 -14.17
N LEU A 95 -26.90 1.55 -15.23
CA LEU A 95 -28.02 2.03 -16.02
C LEU A 95 -27.66 1.97 -17.48
N VAL A 96 -28.55 1.43 -18.32
CA VAL A 96 -28.51 1.58 -19.78
C VAL A 96 -29.64 2.49 -20.23
N GLN A 97 -29.34 3.35 -21.19
CA GLN A 97 -30.33 4.25 -21.85
C GLN A 97 -30.20 4.17 -23.35
N TRP A 98 -31.25 4.56 -24.04
CA TRP A 98 -31.37 4.57 -25.53
C TRP A 98 -31.23 3.21 -26.18
N GLY A 99 -31.92 2.24 -25.58
CA GLY A 99 -31.96 0.84 -25.97
C GLY A 99 -31.38 -0.08 -24.91
N THR A 100 -31.54 -1.39 -25.14
CA THR A 100 -31.18 -2.44 -24.18
C THR A 100 -30.18 -3.44 -24.77
N ARG A 101 -29.32 -2.99 -25.70
CA ARG A 101 -28.33 -3.86 -26.35
C ARG A 101 -27.30 -4.30 -25.30
N SER A 102 -26.95 -5.57 -25.32
CA SER A 102 -25.89 -6.14 -24.47
C SER A 102 -24.50 -5.82 -25.04
N ASN A 103 -24.13 -4.55 -25.02
CA ASN A 103 -22.90 -4.02 -25.59
C ASN A 103 -21.91 -3.45 -24.56
N LEU A 104 -22.12 -3.78 -23.29
CA LEU A 104 -21.18 -3.57 -22.19
C LEU A 104 -20.74 -4.91 -21.64
N SER A 105 -19.45 -5.13 -21.52
CA SER A 105 -18.84 -6.35 -21.01
C SER A 105 -17.94 -6.06 -19.83
N LEU A 106 -17.77 -7.05 -18.94
CA LEU A 106 -16.92 -6.98 -17.75
C LEU A 106 -15.75 -7.95 -17.89
N PHE A 107 -14.54 -7.43 -17.71
CA PHE A 107 -13.31 -8.19 -17.83
C PHE A 107 -12.45 -8.08 -16.60
N VAL A 108 -11.58 -9.08 -16.42
CA VAL A 108 -10.55 -9.11 -15.38
C VAL A 108 -9.22 -9.57 -15.97
N THR A 109 -8.12 -9.00 -15.45
CA THR A 109 -6.77 -9.46 -15.78
C THR A 109 -5.82 -9.28 -14.61
N THR A 110 -4.77 -10.11 -14.56
CA THR A 110 -3.62 -9.99 -13.64
C THR A 110 -2.34 -9.64 -14.40
N ASP A 111 -2.45 -9.21 -15.65
CA ASP A 111 -1.35 -9.17 -16.62
C ASP A 111 -0.88 -7.75 -16.96
N ILE A 112 -1.46 -6.73 -16.30
CA ILE A 112 -1.06 -5.34 -16.54
C ILE A 112 0.09 -4.96 -15.61
N ALA A 113 1.20 -4.55 -16.23
CA ALA A 113 2.34 -3.94 -15.53
C ALA A 113 2.59 -2.54 -16.11
N GLY A 114 2.51 -1.51 -15.26
CA GLY A 114 2.84 -0.13 -15.64
C GLY A 114 1.66 0.68 -16.17
N LYS A 115 1.88 1.45 -17.25
CA LYS A 115 0.89 2.38 -17.79
C LYS A 115 -0.26 1.66 -18.49
N ILE A 116 -1.47 2.16 -18.28
CA ILE A 116 -2.69 1.69 -18.97
C ILE A 116 -2.92 2.55 -20.21
N ASP A 117 -2.88 1.94 -21.39
CA ASP A 117 -3.13 2.57 -22.70
C ASP A 117 -3.61 1.51 -23.73
N ALA A 118 -3.78 1.90 -24.99
CA ALA A 118 -4.25 1.01 -26.05
C ALA A 118 -3.36 -0.24 -26.25
N SER A 119 -2.04 -0.07 -26.11
CA SER A 119 -1.10 -1.20 -26.17
C SER A 119 -1.29 -2.18 -25.01
N THR A 120 -1.68 -1.68 -23.84
CA THR A 120 -2.01 -2.51 -22.67
C THR A 120 -3.27 -3.35 -22.93
N VAL A 121 -4.30 -2.74 -23.49
CA VAL A 121 -5.56 -3.42 -23.83
C VAL A 121 -5.32 -4.57 -24.83
N ASP A 122 -4.51 -4.33 -25.85
CA ASP A 122 -4.20 -5.29 -26.91
C ASP A 122 -3.36 -6.48 -26.40
N LYS A 123 -2.40 -6.24 -25.51
CA LYS A 123 -1.42 -7.24 -25.04
C LYS A 123 -1.85 -8.05 -23.84
N ALA A 124 -2.68 -7.47 -22.96
CA ALA A 124 -3.09 -8.14 -21.72
C ALA A 124 -4.03 -9.32 -22.01
N LYS A 125 -3.88 -10.38 -21.22
CA LYS A 125 -4.77 -11.54 -21.26
C LYS A 125 -6.00 -11.26 -20.42
N TRP A 126 -7.08 -10.90 -21.09
CA TRP A 126 -8.35 -10.61 -20.46
C TRP A 126 -9.20 -11.88 -20.29
N THR A 127 -9.81 -12.02 -19.13
CA THR A 127 -10.83 -13.02 -18.86
C THR A 127 -12.19 -12.33 -18.86
N ASP A 128 -13.09 -12.75 -19.75
CA ASP A 128 -14.47 -12.27 -19.79
C ASP A 128 -15.28 -12.89 -18.65
N ILE A 129 -15.81 -12.03 -17.79
CA ILE A 129 -16.67 -12.40 -16.64
C ILE A 129 -18.03 -11.72 -16.71
N THR A 130 -18.42 -11.27 -17.90
CA THR A 130 -19.68 -10.56 -18.15
C THR A 130 -20.91 -11.35 -17.65
N ASN A 131 -20.89 -12.67 -17.81
CA ASN A 131 -21.97 -13.56 -17.40
C ASN A 131 -22.12 -13.72 -15.87
N ARG A 132 -21.19 -13.20 -15.07
CA ARG A 132 -21.28 -13.20 -13.61
C ARG A 132 -22.02 -11.99 -13.04
N ALA A 133 -22.29 -10.99 -13.91
CA ALA A 133 -22.92 -9.75 -13.51
C ALA A 133 -24.34 -9.63 -14.09
N VAL A 134 -25.22 -9.02 -13.29
CA VAL A 134 -26.51 -8.53 -13.80
C VAL A 134 -26.29 -7.07 -14.27
N PHE A 135 -26.61 -6.81 -15.53
CA PHE A 135 -26.56 -5.46 -16.10
C PHE A 135 -27.98 -4.87 -16.23
N SER A 136 -28.05 -3.55 -16.19
CA SER A 136 -29.32 -2.84 -16.40
C SER A 136 -29.91 -3.15 -17.77
N THR A 137 -31.23 -3.30 -17.79
CA THR A 137 -32.08 -3.36 -19.01
C THR A 137 -32.96 -2.11 -19.18
N GLY A 138 -32.52 -0.99 -18.56
CA GLY A 138 -33.23 0.30 -18.57
C GLY A 138 -33.63 0.80 -17.18
N VAL A 139 -33.49 -0.02 -16.14
CA VAL A 139 -33.75 0.37 -14.75
C VAL A 139 -32.50 0.97 -14.13
N ASP A 140 -32.63 2.16 -13.54
CA ASP A 140 -31.50 2.81 -12.86
C ASP A 140 -31.10 2.05 -11.58
N ASN A 141 -29.81 2.14 -11.24
CA ASN A 141 -29.22 1.47 -10.08
C ASN A 141 -29.44 -0.06 -10.06
N THR A 142 -29.59 -0.70 -11.23
CA THR A 142 -29.65 -2.16 -11.31
C THR A 142 -28.41 -2.78 -10.70
N PRO A 143 -28.51 -3.57 -9.61
CA PRO A 143 -27.34 -4.15 -8.94
C PRO A 143 -26.77 -5.32 -9.74
N SER A 144 -25.46 -5.39 -9.83
CA SER A 144 -24.74 -6.51 -10.49
C SER A 144 -24.85 -7.84 -9.75
N GLY A 145 -25.22 -7.82 -8.47
CA GLY A 145 -24.95 -8.89 -7.54
C GLY A 145 -23.48 -8.83 -7.05
N VAL A 146 -23.17 -9.68 -6.09
CA VAL A 146 -21.78 -9.89 -5.64
C VAL A 146 -21.09 -10.84 -6.61
N ILE A 147 -19.96 -10.43 -7.16
CA ILE A 147 -19.18 -11.20 -8.13
C ILE A 147 -17.93 -11.70 -7.40
N ASP A 148 -17.86 -13.01 -7.17
CA ASP A 148 -16.70 -13.68 -6.60
C ASP A 148 -15.58 -13.78 -7.64
N LEU A 149 -14.38 -13.35 -7.25
CA LEU A 149 -13.16 -13.37 -8.04
C LEU A 149 -12.02 -14.06 -7.27
N SER A 150 -12.35 -15.00 -6.39
CA SER A 150 -11.40 -15.71 -5.51
C SER A 150 -10.28 -16.37 -6.30
N GLU A 151 -10.57 -16.95 -7.47
CA GLU A 151 -9.59 -17.62 -8.33
C GLU A 151 -8.47 -16.68 -8.80
N PHE A 152 -8.74 -15.39 -8.91
CA PHE A 152 -7.72 -14.39 -9.27
C PHE A 152 -6.89 -13.97 -8.06
N SER A 153 -7.45 -14.06 -6.85
CA SER A 153 -6.73 -13.81 -5.60
C SER A 153 -5.68 -14.88 -5.32
N ASP A 154 -5.99 -16.13 -5.66
CA ASP A 154 -5.12 -17.28 -5.44
C ASP A 154 -3.85 -17.24 -6.31
N LEU A 155 -3.85 -16.43 -7.37
CA LEU A 155 -2.67 -16.21 -8.21
C LEU A 155 -1.57 -15.37 -7.54
N GLY A 156 -1.86 -14.76 -6.39
CA GLY A 156 -0.91 -13.91 -5.65
C GLY A 156 -0.49 -12.65 -6.40
N LYS A 157 -1.29 -12.21 -7.40
CA LYS A 157 -1.04 -11.04 -8.23
C LYS A 157 -2.15 -10.01 -8.06
N PRO A 158 -1.84 -8.72 -8.19
CA PRO A 158 -2.87 -7.69 -8.29
C PRO A 158 -3.77 -7.89 -9.52
N VAL A 159 -5.00 -7.44 -9.41
CA VAL A 159 -6.07 -7.63 -10.39
C VAL A 159 -6.52 -6.27 -10.92
N ASN A 160 -6.72 -6.14 -12.23
CA ASN A 160 -7.40 -5.00 -12.84
C ASN A 160 -8.80 -5.44 -13.30
N ILE A 161 -9.79 -4.61 -13.04
CA ILE A 161 -11.17 -4.77 -13.51
C ILE A 161 -11.39 -3.80 -14.65
N ALA A 162 -12.07 -4.25 -15.72
CA ALA A 162 -12.38 -3.39 -16.85
C ALA A 162 -13.82 -3.54 -17.31
N PHE A 163 -14.45 -2.40 -17.65
CA PHE A 163 -15.65 -2.39 -18.47
C PHE A 163 -15.26 -2.07 -19.91
N LYS A 164 -15.74 -2.89 -20.83
CA LYS A 164 -15.57 -2.70 -22.27
C LYS A 164 -16.91 -2.38 -22.89
N TYR A 165 -17.00 -1.24 -23.54
CA TYR A 165 -18.13 -0.83 -24.36
C TYR A 165 -17.82 -1.08 -25.81
N THR A 166 -18.79 -1.65 -26.58
CA THR A 166 -18.72 -1.79 -28.04
C THR A 166 -20.05 -1.44 -28.65
N ASP A 167 -20.05 -0.65 -29.72
CA ASP A 167 -21.25 -0.43 -30.53
C ASP A 167 -20.87 -0.20 -31.98
N VAL A 168 -21.82 -0.38 -32.87
CA VAL A 168 -21.63 -0.21 -34.32
C VAL A 168 -22.45 0.96 -34.86
N LYS A 169 -21.94 1.57 -35.93
CA LYS A 169 -22.62 2.64 -36.65
C LYS A 169 -23.99 2.20 -37.09
N SER A 170 -24.98 3.03 -36.83
CA SER A 170 -26.37 2.82 -37.27
C SER A 170 -26.93 4.10 -37.90
N THR A 171 -27.65 3.96 -38.97
CA THR A 171 -28.36 5.06 -39.63
C THR A 171 -29.77 5.30 -39.09
N THR A 172 -30.26 4.43 -38.21
CA THR A 172 -31.62 4.45 -37.68
C THR A 172 -31.72 4.56 -36.16
N ALA A 173 -30.66 4.23 -35.43
CA ALA A 173 -30.68 4.25 -34.01
C ALA A 173 -29.36 4.87 -33.46
N GLN A 174 -29.45 5.62 -32.37
CA GLN A 174 -28.28 6.08 -31.64
C GLN A 174 -27.65 4.93 -30.83
N GLN A 175 -26.39 5.07 -30.49
CA GLN A 175 -25.69 4.11 -29.71
C GLN A 175 -26.11 4.23 -28.21
N ASN A 176 -26.00 3.13 -27.46
CA ASN A 176 -26.41 3.11 -26.06
C ASN A 176 -25.58 4.07 -25.22
N ARG A 177 -26.20 4.54 -24.15
CA ARG A 177 -25.52 5.21 -23.06
C ARG A 177 -25.50 4.29 -21.84
N TRP A 178 -24.31 3.97 -21.34
CA TRP A 178 -24.13 3.23 -20.09
C TRP A 178 -23.63 4.13 -18.97
N VAL A 179 -24.11 3.88 -17.76
CA VAL A 179 -23.63 4.52 -16.54
C VAL A 179 -23.39 3.43 -15.52
N ILE A 180 -22.17 3.40 -14.98
CA ILE A 180 -21.86 2.64 -13.76
C ILE A 180 -21.98 3.62 -12.61
N ARG A 181 -23.02 3.45 -11.77
CA ARG A 181 -23.38 4.39 -10.69
C ARG A 181 -22.52 4.19 -9.46
N THR A 182 -22.25 2.94 -9.11
CA THR A 182 -21.40 2.56 -7.97
C THR A 182 -20.44 1.49 -8.40
N PHE A 183 -19.33 1.41 -7.69
CA PHE A 183 -18.38 0.30 -7.78
C PHE A 183 -17.76 0.09 -6.42
N ASN A 184 -17.71 -1.15 -5.97
CA ASN A 184 -17.07 -1.55 -4.74
C ASN A 184 -16.25 -2.81 -5.00
N ALA A 185 -14.98 -2.79 -4.64
CA ALA A 185 -14.10 -3.94 -4.57
C ALA A 185 -13.69 -4.18 -3.14
N GLY A 186 -13.71 -5.41 -2.70
CA GLY A 186 -13.37 -5.78 -1.33
C GLY A 186 -12.66 -7.12 -1.24
N THR A 187 -11.92 -7.31 -0.16
CA THR A 187 -11.31 -8.58 0.20
C THR A 187 -12.09 -9.22 1.33
N VAL A 188 -12.48 -10.48 1.15
CA VAL A 188 -13.14 -11.28 2.17
C VAL A 188 -12.10 -12.11 2.92
N ARG A 189 -12.10 -11.99 4.26
CA ARG A 189 -11.31 -12.79 5.20
C ARG A 189 -12.18 -13.13 6.40
N ASN A 190 -12.31 -14.43 6.71
CA ASN A 190 -13.16 -14.90 7.83
C ASN A 190 -14.55 -14.24 7.79
N ASP A 191 -15.19 -14.25 6.61
CA ASP A 191 -16.51 -13.66 6.34
C ASP A 191 -16.63 -12.13 6.56
N VAL A 192 -15.52 -11.46 6.78
CA VAL A 192 -15.45 -10.00 6.89
C VAL A 192 -14.95 -9.41 5.59
N VAL A 193 -15.72 -8.46 5.03
CA VAL A 193 -15.33 -7.71 3.82
C VAL A 193 -14.55 -6.47 4.22
N THR A 194 -13.30 -6.38 3.76
CA THR A 194 -12.47 -5.18 3.88
C THR A 194 -12.44 -4.46 2.55
N PRO A 195 -12.83 -3.17 2.47
CA PRO A 195 -12.78 -2.41 1.23
C PRO A 195 -11.36 -2.32 0.64
N LEU A 196 -11.23 -2.52 -0.67
CA LEU A 196 -10.00 -2.31 -1.45
C LEU A 196 -10.09 -1.05 -2.32
N ALA A 197 -11.26 -0.83 -2.91
CA ALA A 197 -11.54 0.36 -3.70
C ALA A 197 -13.04 0.60 -3.81
N VAL A 198 -13.42 1.87 -3.95
CA VAL A 198 -14.76 2.31 -4.32
C VAL A 198 -14.68 3.12 -5.62
N MET A 199 -15.83 3.53 -6.18
CA MET A 199 -15.89 4.31 -7.43
C MET A 199 -14.87 5.45 -7.47
N ALA A 200 -14.78 6.23 -6.39
CA ALA A 200 -13.97 7.45 -6.31
C ALA A 200 -12.46 7.21 -6.31
N ASP A 201 -12.00 6.04 -5.84
CA ASP A 201 -10.58 5.75 -5.64
C ASP A 201 -10.08 4.51 -6.40
N ALA A 202 -10.93 3.91 -7.23
CA ALA A 202 -10.54 2.77 -8.07
C ALA A 202 -9.55 3.12 -9.18
N GLY A 203 -9.15 4.39 -9.32
CA GLY A 203 -8.10 4.83 -10.22
C GLY A 203 -8.38 4.52 -11.70
N TRP A 204 -9.61 4.74 -12.12
CA TRP A 204 -10.08 4.44 -13.47
C TRP A 204 -9.30 5.18 -14.56
N VAL A 205 -8.97 4.47 -15.63
CA VAL A 205 -8.33 5.00 -16.84
C VAL A 205 -9.19 4.65 -18.05
N SER A 206 -9.57 5.66 -18.83
CA SER A 206 -10.28 5.47 -20.11
C SER A 206 -9.28 5.20 -21.22
N VAL A 207 -9.54 4.17 -22.03
CA VAL A 207 -8.75 3.83 -23.22
C VAL A 207 -9.70 3.66 -24.39
N SER A 208 -9.57 4.52 -25.40
CA SER A 208 -10.31 4.39 -26.66
C SER A 208 -9.51 3.56 -27.66
N VAL A 209 -10.14 2.54 -28.21
CA VAL A 209 -9.59 1.71 -29.29
C VAL A 209 -10.20 2.14 -30.63
N LYS A 210 -11.48 2.50 -30.64
CA LYS A 210 -12.19 3.05 -31.81
C LYS A 210 -12.94 4.30 -31.38
N ASN A 211 -13.05 5.26 -32.29
CA ASN A 211 -13.80 6.51 -32.14
C ASN A 211 -13.36 7.35 -30.91
N PRO A 212 -12.19 7.99 -30.95
CA PRO A 212 -11.66 8.76 -29.82
C PRO A 212 -12.46 10.01 -29.46
N THR A 213 -13.52 10.33 -30.23
CA THR A 213 -14.43 11.45 -29.91
C THR A 213 -15.42 11.11 -28.80
N ASN A 214 -15.77 9.82 -28.65
CA ASN A 214 -16.71 9.33 -27.65
C ASN A 214 -15.99 8.35 -26.72
N VAL A 215 -15.63 8.80 -25.52
CA VAL A 215 -14.83 8.05 -24.55
C VAL A 215 -15.54 8.01 -23.21
N TRP A 216 -15.09 7.11 -22.32
CA TRP A 216 -15.59 7.08 -20.95
C TRP A 216 -15.34 8.39 -20.21
N THR A 217 -16.39 8.97 -19.68
CA THR A 217 -16.31 10.08 -18.72
C THR A 217 -16.19 9.50 -17.32
N ILE A 218 -15.14 9.88 -16.62
CA ILE A 218 -14.80 9.36 -15.27
C ILE A 218 -15.00 10.49 -14.27
N THR A 219 -15.81 10.23 -13.24
CA THR A 219 -15.98 11.12 -12.09
C THR A 219 -15.85 10.33 -10.79
N ALA A 220 -15.74 11.00 -9.66
CA ALA A 220 -15.76 10.33 -8.35
C ALA A 220 -17.10 9.62 -8.04
N ALA A 221 -18.17 10.01 -8.74
CA ALA A 221 -19.53 9.50 -8.50
C ALA A 221 -19.94 8.39 -9.48
N GLN A 222 -19.38 8.36 -10.69
CA GLN A 222 -19.82 7.42 -11.74
C GLN A 222 -18.85 7.35 -12.90
N LEU A 223 -18.97 6.24 -13.68
CA LEU A 223 -18.43 6.12 -15.04
C LEU A 223 -19.58 6.26 -16.03
N LEU A 224 -19.38 7.01 -17.10
CA LEU A 224 -20.37 7.22 -18.13
C LEU A 224 -19.77 7.01 -19.51
N MET A 225 -20.41 6.18 -20.33
CA MET A 225 -20.10 5.99 -21.75
C MET A 225 -21.31 6.32 -22.60
N TYR A 226 -21.15 7.22 -23.53
CA TYR A 226 -22.14 7.50 -24.56
C TYR A 226 -21.52 7.30 -25.94
N GLY A 227 -21.97 6.29 -26.65
CA GLY A 227 -21.40 5.93 -27.93
C GLY A 227 -21.62 6.94 -29.06
N GLY A 228 -22.69 7.74 -29.00
CA GLY A 228 -22.94 8.81 -29.96
C GLY A 228 -24.32 8.78 -30.58
N PRO A 229 -24.68 9.87 -31.35
CA PRO A 229 -25.95 10.01 -32.02
C PRO A 229 -26.09 9.02 -33.22
N ILE A 230 -27.24 9.04 -33.87
CA ILE A 230 -27.45 8.34 -35.14
C ILE A 230 -26.35 8.72 -36.13
N GLY A 231 -25.71 7.72 -36.72
CA GLY A 231 -24.59 7.90 -37.66
C GLY A 231 -23.21 7.99 -37.03
N ALA A 232 -23.11 7.97 -35.69
CA ALA A 232 -21.80 7.89 -35.04
C ALA A 232 -21.03 6.63 -35.47
N ASP A 233 -19.72 6.75 -35.58
CA ASP A 233 -18.85 5.65 -36.02
C ASP A 233 -18.81 4.52 -34.98
N ASP A 234 -18.29 3.35 -35.40
CA ASP A 234 -18.11 2.20 -34.52
C ASP A 234 -17.28 2.59 -33.29
N ASN A 235 -17.71 2.10 -32.15
CA ASN A 235 -17.05 2.34 -30.87
C ASN A 235 -16.46 1.06 -30.31
N GLU A 236 -15.26 1.20 -29.71
CA GLU A 236 -14.68 0.25 -28.78
C GLU A 236 -13.88 1.02 -27.74
N ASP A 237 -14.40 1.08 -26.50
CA ASP A 237 -13.85 1.86 -25.43
C ASP A 237 -13.78 1.07 -24.13
N TRP A 238 -12.66 1.14 -23.50
CA TRP A 238 -12.39 0.48 -22.22
C TRP A 238 -12.28 1.50 -21.10
N VAL A 239 -12.71 1.14 -19.91
CA VAL A 239 -12.37 1.82 -18.67
C VAL A 239 -11.84 0.80 -17.69
N ILE A 240 -10.61 1.02 -17.22
CA ILE A 240 -9.80 0.02 -16.50
C ILE A 240 -9.43 0.58 -15.14
N SER A 241 -9.64 -0.20 -14.07
CA SER A 241 -9.27 0.17 -12.71
C SER A 241 -7.75 0.17 -12.49
N LYS A 242 -7.28 0.83 -11.42
CA LYS A 242 -5.95 0.55 -10.87
C LYS A 242 -5.82 -0.94 -10.51
N GLN A 243 -4.61 -1.37 -10.23
CA GLN A 243 -4.37 -2.69 -9.65
C GLN A 243 -5.00 -2.79 -8.25
N LEU A 244 -5.79 -3.85 -8.05
CA LEU A 244 -6.40 -4.23 -6.78
C LEU A 244 -5.66 -5.44 -6.24
N ASP A 245 -4.98 -5.31 -5.11
CA ASP A 245 -4.29 -6.43 -4.47
C ASP A 245 -5.17 -7.01 -3.36
N PRO A 246 -5.84 -8.17 -3.59
CA PRO A 246 -6.71 -8.78 -2.61
C PRO A 246 -5.96 -9.31 -1.38
N ASN A 247 -4.66 -9.51 -1.51
CA ASN A 247 -3.81 -10.00 -0.42
C ASN A 247 -3.17 -8.85 0.38
N PHE A 248 -3.30 -7.60 -0.08
CA PHE A 248 -2.77 -6.47 0.67
C PHE A 248 -3.40 -6.36 2.05
N ILE A 249 -2.56 -6.16 3.05
CA ILE A 249 -2.98 -5.80 4.40
C ILE A 249 -2.03 -4.73 4.93
N LYS A 250 -2.59 -3.79 5.67
CA LYS A 250 -1.79 -2.79 6.34
C LYS A 250 -1.00 -3.42 7.49
N SER A 251 0.28 -3.11 7.58
CA SER A 251 1.13 -3.54 8.70
C SER A 251 0.63 -3.01 10.03
N ASP A 252 0.83 -3.79 11.09
CA ASP A 252 0.54 -3.34 12.43
C ASP A 252 1.50 -2.20 12.84
N VAL A 253 0.98 -1.21 13.57
CA VAL A 253 1.73 0.01 13.92
C VAL A 253 1.84 0.15 15.42
N GLY A 254 3.07 0.36 15.94
CA GLY A 254 3.32 0.65 17.34
C GLY A 254 3.13 2.14 17.68
N PHE A 255 3.11 2.42 18.98
CA PHE A 255 3.15 3.77 19.56
C PHE A 255 4.61 4.18 19.78
N VAL A 256 5.04 5.27 19.17
CA VAL A 256 6.37 5.84 19.42
C VAL A 256 6.33 6.49 20.79
N LEU A 257 7.08 5.93 21.77
CA LEU A 257 7.15 6.44 23.13
C LEU A 257 8.31 7.39 23.35
N LYS A 258 9.43 7.13 22.66
CA LYS A 258 10.66 7.91 22.77
C LYS A 258 11.31 8.04 21.39
N ASN A 259 11.86 9.18 21.15
CA ASN A 259 12.86 9.45 20.10
C ASN A 259 14.15 9.97 20.77
N ILE A 260 15.21 10.16 19.99
CA ILE A 260 16.56 10.49 20.46
C ILE A 260 16.61 11.77 21.33
N SER A 261 15.62 12.65 21.25
CA SER A 261 15.66 14.00 21.83
C SER A 261 15.29 14.08 23.32
N ALA A 262 14.62 13.07 23.90
CA ALA A 262 14.12 13.14 25.28
C ALA A 262 14.24 11.80 26.01
N PRO A 263 14.71 11.78 27.29
CA PRO A 263 14.65 10.60 28.13
C PRO A 263 13.20 10.16 28.37
N ARG A 264 12.99 8.85 28.52
CA ARG A 264 11.70 8.29 28.91
C ARG A 264 11.92 7.12 29.87
N ASN A 265 11.37 7.21 31.07
CA ASN A 265 11.57 6.21 32.13
C ASN A 265 10.32 5.41 32.43
N ASP A 266 9.15 5.84 31.95
CA ASP A 266 7.88 5.19 32.20
C ASP A 266 6.87 5.38 31.04
N PHE A 267 5.81 4.58 31.09
CA PHE A 267 4.66 4.68 30.21
C PHE A 267 3.45 3.98 30.83
N ASN A 268 2.28 4.60 30.74
CA ASN A 268 1.04 4.02 31.22
C ASN A 268 0.16 3.62 30.05
N TYR A 269 -0.51 2.47 30.16
CA TYR A 269 -1.43 1.98 29.15
C TYR A 269 -2.67 1.33 29.76
N LYS A 270 -3.81 1.46 29.05
CA LYS A 270 -5.11 0.85 29.43
C LYS A 270 -5.63 0.01 28.27
N TYR A 271 -5.99 -1.22 28.57
CA TYR A 271 -6.67 -2.10 27.62
C TYR A 271 -8.18 -1.96 27.79
N ASN A 272 -8.89 -1.80 26.68
CA ASN A 272 -10.33 -1.57 26.66
C ASN A 272 -11.15 -2.85 26.43
N LYS A 273 -10.51 -4.00 26.31
CA LYS A 273 -11.14 -5.31 26.12
C LYS A 273 -10.41 -6.36 26.96
N ALA A 274 -11.18 -7.32 27.49
CA ALA A 274 -10.59 -8.49 28.12
C ALA A 274 -9.86 -9.36 27.10
N GLY A 275 -8.74 -9.95 27.48
CA GLY A 275 -7.91 -10.77 26.61
C GLY A 275 -6.50 -10.99 27.17
N VAL A 276 -5.72 -11.77 26.44
CA VAL A 276 -4.28 -11.96 26.72
C VAL A 276 -3.50 -11.25 25.61
N TYR A 277 -2.67 -10.28 26.01
CA TYR A 277 -1.95 -9.40 25.09
C TYR A 277 -0.45 -9.60 25.26
N LYS A 278 0.25 -9.66 24.15
CA LYS A 278 1.71 -9.66 24.09
C LYS A 278 2.20 -8.22 23.90
N ALA A 279 2.44 -7.54 25.01
CA ALA A 279 2.98 -6.18 25.04
C ALA A 279 4.45 -6.23 24.65
N SER A 280 4.84 -5.64 23.51
CA SER A 280 6.22 -5.65 23.00
C SER A 280 6.78 -4.25 22.95
N PHE A 281 8.01 -4.08 23.46
CA PHE A 281 8.76 -2.82 23.43
C PHE A 281 10.00 -3.00 22.56
N LEU A 282 10.02 -2.33 21.41
CA LEU A 282 11.16 -2.27 20.52
C LEU A 282 12.00 -1.06 20.88
N ALA A 283 13.22 -1.30 21.39
CA ALA A 283 14.21 -0.26 21.66
C ALA A 283 15.31 -0.30 20.61
N SER A 284 15.77 0.86 20.14
CA SER A 284 16.85 0.94 19.16
C SER A 284 17.83 2.07 19.47
N ASN A 285 19.10 1.84 19.11
CA ASN A 285 20.13 2.87 18.97
C ASN A 285 20.48 3.02 17.49
N MET A 286 20.81 4.23 17.05
CA MET A 286 21.09 4.49 15.64
C MET A 286 22.20 5.52 15.43
N ILE A 287 23.02 5.30 14.39
CA ILE A 287 24.01 6.25 13.89
C ILE A 287 23.83 6.34 12.38
N GLY A 288 23.40 7.50 11.91
CA GLY A 288 23.04 7.69 10.50
C GLY A 288 21.92 6.74 10.04
N LYS A 289 22.23 5.81 9.12
CA LYS A 289 21.28 4.81 8.61
C LYS A 289 21.43 3.42 9.26
N THR A 290 22.36 3.26 10.18
CA THR A 290 22.60 1.97 10.85
C THR A 290 21.90 1.97 12.20
N SER A 291 21.15 0.90 12.50
CA SER A 291 20.51 0.69 13.80
C SER A 291 20.85 -0.66 14.41
N LYS A 292 20.78 -0.75 15.72
CA LYS A 292 20.71 -2.01 16.47
C LYS A 292 19.49 -1.98 17.37
N GLU A 293 18.83 -3.11 17.50
CA GLU A 293 17.53 -3.22 18.14
C GLU A 293 17.51 -4.32 19.18
N VAL A 294 16.72 -4.12 20.23
CA VAL A 294 16.35 -5.13 21.21
C VAL A 294 14.84 -5.08 21.44
N VAL A 295 14.21 -6.24 21.60
CA VAL A 295 12.78 -6.36 21.91
C VAL A 295 12.62 -6.94 23.30
N LYS A 296 11.76 -6.33 24.12
CA LYS A 296 11.30 -6.86 25.41
C LYS A 296 9.81 -7.09 25.35
N GLU A 297 9.38 -8.24 25.83
CA GLU A 297 7.98 -8.68 25.73
C GLU A 297 7.45 -9.05 27.13
N LEU A 298 6.22 -8.65 27.39
CA LEU A 298 5.46 -8.98 28.58
C LEU A 298 4.09 -9.53 28.16
N THR A 299 3.64 -10.60 28.79
CA THR A 299 2.28 -11.10 28.61
C THR A 299 1.36 -10.45 29.63
N ILE A 300 0.38 -9.69 29.16
CA ILE A 300 -0.61 -8.98 29.99
C ILE A 300 -1.96 -9.71 29.88
N THR A 301 -2.52 -10.09 31.01
CA THR A 301 -3.87 -10.68 31.09
C THR A 301 -4.86 -9.64 31.58
N VAL A 302 -5.85 -9.32 30.75
CA VAL A 302 -6.92 -8.36 31.07
C VAL A 302 -8.23 -9.12 31.29
N THR A 303 -8.82 -8.94 32.48
CA THR A 303 -10.10 -9.55 32.86
C THR A 303 -11.24 -8.52 32.80
N GLN A 304 -12.47 -8.99 32.90
CA GLN A 304 -13.66 -8.11 32.98
C GLN A 304 -13.62 -7.26 34.24
#